data_2e56ac74bc6ddec3248ccd2b752e62c0
#
_entry.id   2e56ac74bc6ddec3248ccd2b752e62c0
#
_cell.length_a   1.000
_cell.length_b   1.000
_cell.length_c   1.000
_cell.angle_alpha   90.00
_cell.angle_beta   90.00
_cell.angle_gamma   90.00
#
_symmetry.space_group_name_H-M   'P 1'
#
loop_
_entity.id
_entity.type
_entity.pdbx_description
1 polymer ?
#
loop_
_entity_poly.entity_id
_entity_poly.type
_entity_poly.pdbx_seq_one_letter_code
_entity_poly.pdbx_strand_id
1 'polypeptide(L)'
;NYSAYIAQEVGHEYHYLSGLFSSIENTTIEKYLILQKIERVKELLVYNEMTLSEIAYQMGYSSVQHLSNQFKKVTGFTPSYFKTIKENKRKPLDKIGK
;
A
#
# COMPACT_ATOMS: atom_id res chain seq x y z
N ASN A 1 13.18 -8.99 0.95
CA ASN A 1 13.63 -7.61 0.79
C ASN A 1 13.50 -7.19 -0.67
N TYR A 2 12.66 -6.22 -0.93
CA TYR A 2 12.39 -5.80 -2.29
C TYR A 2 13.61 -5.21 -2.97
N SER A 3 14.40 -4.45 -2.25
CA SER A 3 15.59 -3.85 -2.86
C SER A 3 16.56 -4.91 -3.32
N ALA A 4 16.77 -5.93 -2.51
CA ALA A 4 17.67 -7.00 -2.90
C ALA A 4 17.11 -7.79 -4.07
N TYR A 5 15.80 -8.03 -4.07
CA TYR A 5 15.17 -8.74 -5.16
C TYR A 5 15.33 -7.98 -6.47
N ILE A 6 15.06 -6.69 -6.45
CA ILE A 6 15.17 -5.87 -7.65
C ILE A 6 16.59 -5.84 -8.17
N ALA A 7 17.55 -5.70 -7.26
CA ALA A 7 18.94 -5.69 -7.66
C ALA A 7 19.34 -7.02 -8.32
N GLN A 8 18.81 -8.10 -7.78
CA GLN A 8 19.13 -9.43 -8.29
C GLN A 8 18.51 -9.65 -9.67
N GLU A 9 17.29 -9.16 -9.87
CA GLU A 9 16.59 -9.40 -11.11
C GLU A 9 17.00 -8.45 -12.23
N VAL A 10 17.21 -7.18 -11.91
CA VAL A 10 17.44 -6.17 -12.94
C VAL A 10 18.83 -5.55 -12.89
N GLY A 11 19.61 -5.92 -11.89
CA GLY A 11 21.00 -5.47 -11.87
C GLY A 11 21.14 -3.95 -11.88
N HIS A 12 21.83 -3.44 -12.91
CA HIS A 12 22.12 -2.01 -12.97
C HIS A 12 20.87 -1.14 -13.16
N GLU A 13 19.75 -1.74 -13.55
CA GLU A 13 18.52 -0.96 -13.64
C GLU A 13 18.05 -0.53 -12.27
N TYR A 14 18.37 -1.30 -11.24
CA TYR A 14 18.06 -0.88 -9.89
C TYR A 14 18.70 0.47 -9.56
N HIS A 15 19.97 0.61 -9.91
CA HIS A 15 20.67 1.87 -9.63
C HIS A 15 20.09 3.01 -10.44
N TYR A 16 19.74 2.75 -11.67
CA TYR A 16 19.14 3.76 -12.52
C TYR A 16 17.82 4.24 -11.93
N LEU A 17 16.95 3.31 -11.57
CA LEU A 17 15.65 3.64 -11.02
C LEU A 17 15.78 4.38 -9.69
N SER A 18 16.70 3.93 -8.86
CA SER A 18 16.91 4.57 -7.57
C SER A 18 17.36 6.03 -7.74
N GLY A 19 18.27 6.26 -8.68
CA GLY A 19 18.73 7.60 -8.97
C GLY A 19 17.64 8.46 -9.56
N LEU A 20 16.83 7.88 -10.44
CA LEU A 20 15.75 8.62 -11.08
C LEU A 20 14.73 9.10 -10.06
N PHE A 21 14.28 8.19 -9.20
CA PHE A 21 13.31 8.58 -8.18
C PHE A 21 13.87 9.63 -7.24
N SER A 22 15.13 9.47 -6.85
CA SER A 22 15.74 10.43 -5.93
C SER A 22 15.86 11.80 -6.56
N SER A 23 16.23 11.87 -7.82
CA SER A 23 16.47 13.15 -8.46
C SER A 23 15.20 13.86 -8.86
N ILE A 24 14.15 13.13 -9.22
CA ILE A 24 12.94 13.76 -9.70
C ILE A 24 12.00 14.13 -8.57
N GLU A 25 11.77 13.22 -7.64
CA GLU A 25 10.78 13.46 -6.61
C GLU A 25 11.33 13.34 -5.20
N ASN A 26 12.65 13.32 -5.08
CA ASN A 26 13.25 13.13 -3.77
C ASN A 26 12.71 11.86 -3.11
N THR A 27 12.47 10.85 -3.93
CA THR A 27 11.89 9.59 -3.49
C THR A 27 12.86 8.46 -3.75
N THR A 28 13.05 7.59 -2.78
CA THR A 28 13.92 6.43 -2.94
C THR A 28 13.13 5.27 -3.52
N ILE A 29 13.86 4.28 -4.00
CA ILE A 29 13.21 3.06 -4.50
C ILE A 29 12.44 2.37 -3.36
N GLU A 30 12.95 2.47 -2.14
CA GLU A 30 12.27 1.88 -1.01
C GLU A 30 10.93 2.55 -0.75
N LYS A 31 10.90 3.88 -0.84
CA LYS A 31 9.65 4.59 -0.66
C LYS A 31 8.65 4.23 -1.76
N TYR A 32 9.14 4.09 -2.97
CA TYR A 32 8.30 3.68 -4.07
C TYR A 32 7.67 2.31 -3.79
N LEU A 33 8.48 1.37 -3.31
CA LEU A 33 7.97 0.03 -3.02
C LEU A 33 6.96 0.05 -1.88
N ILE A 34 7.18 0.91 -0.90
CA ILE A 34 6.20 1.05 0.18
C ILE A 34 4.88 1.57 -0.38
N LEU A 35 4.93 2.53 -1.28
CA LEU A 35 3.72 3.05 -1.89
C LEU A 35 2.99 1.98 -2.68
N GLN A 36 3.73 1.16 -3.42
CA GLN A 36 3.12 0.05 -4.15
C GLN A 36 2.47 -0.94 -3.21
N LYS A 37 3.12 -1.21 -2.10
CA LYS A 37 2.59 -2.11 -1.10
C LYS A 37 1.29 -1.58 -0.51
N ILE A 38 1.25 -0.29 -0.22
CA ILE A 38 0.05 0.34 0.32
C ILE A 38 -1.09 0.30 -0.70
N GLU A 39 -0.78 0.50 -1.98
CA GLU A 39 -1.80 0.38 -3.01
C GLU A 39 -2.40 -1.01 -3.04
N ARG A 40 -1.57 -2.03 -2.87
CA ARG A 40 -2.08 -3.39 -2.80
C ARG A 40 -2.94 -3.61 -1.57
N VAL A 41 -2.52 -3.04 -0.43
CA VAL A 41 -3.32 -3.12 0.79
C VAL A 41 -4.69 -2.50 0.56
N LYS A 42 -4.75 -1.37 -0.12
CA LYS A 42 -6.03 -0.74 -0.43
C LYS A 42 -6.93 -1.67 -1.22
N GLU A 43 -6.38 -2.35 -2.20
CA GLU A 43 -7.16 -3.29 -2.99
C GLU A 43 -7.70 -4.43 -2.14
N LEU A 44 -6.85 -4.97 -1.28
CA LEU A 44 -7.27 -6.07 -0.42
C LEU A 44 -8.35 -5.63 0.56
N LEU A 45 -8.28 -4.39 1.03
CA LEU A 45 -9.29 -3.87 1.94
C LEU A 45 -10.64 -3.72 1.27
N VAL A 46 -10.65 -3.31 0.01
CA VAL A 46 -11.88 -2.96 -0.67
C VAL A 46 -12.51 -4.14 -1.38
N TYR A 47 -11.69 -4.97 -2.01
CA TYR A 47 -12.22 -5.98 -2.90
C TYR A 47 -12.17 -7.41 -2.35
N ASN A 48 -11.47 -7.61 -1.27
CA ASN A 48 -11.38 -8.94 -0.67
C ASN A 48 -11.94 -8.90 0.73
N GLU A 49 -12.35 -10.05 1.22
CA GLU A 49 -12.90 -10.13 2.57
C GLU A 49 -11.86 -10.64 3.55
N MET A 50 -10.67 -10.10 3.45
CA MET A 50 -9.60 -10.45 4.36
C MET A 50 -9.65 -9.59 5.61
N THR A 51 -9.30 -10.20 6.73
CA THR A 51 -9.15 -9.41 7.95
C THR A 51 -7.85 -8.64 7.90
N LEU A 52 -7.74 -7.64 8.76
CA LEU A 52 -6.50 -6.88 8.84
C LEU A 52 -5.32 -7.77 9.20
N SER A 53 -5.55 -8.77 10.06
CA SER A 53 -4.48 -9.71 10.40
C SER A 53 -3.99 -10.48 9.18
N GLU A 54 -4.94 -10.92 8.37
CA GLU A 54 -4.59 -11.66 7.16
C GLU A 54 -3.82 -10.79 6.19
N ILE A 55 -4.27 -9.55 6.01
CA ILE A 55 -3.59 -8.63 5.11
C ILE A 55 -2.18 -8.34 5.61
N ALA A 56 -2.04 -8.10 6.91
CA ALA A 56 -0.72 -7.82 7.47
C ALA A 56 0.22 -9.00 7.24
N TYR A 57 -0.28 -10.20 7.48
CA TYR A 57 0.53 -11.38 7.26
C TYR A 57 0.92 -11.52 5.78
N GLN A 58 -0.05 -11.41 4.90
CA GLN A 58 0.20 -11.57 3.47
C GLN A 58 1.18 -10.55 2.93
N MET A 59 1.08 -9.34 3.41
CA MET A 59 1.93 -8.26 2.92
C MET A 59 3.25 -8.15 3.67
N GLY A 60 3.50 -9.06 4.61
CA GLY A 60 4.81 -9.11 5.25
C GLY A 60 5.01 -8.14 6.39
N TYR A 61 3.94 -7.63 6.98
CA TYR A 61 4.05 -6.79 8.17
C TYR A 61 4.22 -7.65 9.40
N SER A 62 4.96 -7.13 10.36
CA SER A 62 5.19 -7.87 11.59
C SER A 62 3.95 -7.91 12.48
N SER A 63 3.01 -6.99 12.29
CA SER A 63 1.81 -6.94 13.10
C SER A 63 0.77 -6.07 12.41
N VAL A 64 -0.47 -6.16 12.88
CA VAL A 64 -1.52 -5.28 12.42
C VAL A 64 -1.18 -3.83 12.76
N GLN A 65 -0.56 -3.62 13.91
CA GLN A 65 -0.19 -2.28 14.31
C GLN A 65 0.82 -1.67 13.34
N HIS A 66 1.78 -2.47 12.89
CA HIS A 66 2.77 -2.02 11.93
C HIS A 66 2.10 -1.63 10.61
N LEU A 67 1.18 -2.47 10.15
CA LEU A 67 0.41 -2.18 8.95
C LEU A 67 -0.36 -0.88 9.11
N SER A 68 -1.08 -0.74 10.21
CA SER A 68 -1.89 0.44 10.45
C SER A 68 -1.05 1.71 10.50
N ASN A 69 0.08 1.65 11.18
CA ASN A 69 0.94 2.82 11.30
C ASN A 69 1.46 3.27 9.94
N GLN A 70 1.93 2.32 9.15
CA GLN A 70 2.46 2.67 7.84
C GLN A 70 1.36 3.14 6.90
N PHE A 71 0.22 2.47 6.93
CA PHE A 71 -0.91 2.85 6.09
C PHE A 71 -1.35 4.27 6.41
N LYS A 72 -1.47 4.59 7.71
CA LYS A 72 -1.89 5.92 8.10
C LYS A 72 -0.85 6.96 7.73
N LYS A 73 0.41 6.62 7.86
CA LYS A 73 1.47 7.55 7.50
C LYS A 73 1.46 7.90 6.02
N VAL A 74 1.13 6.93 5.19
CA VAL A 74 1.12 7.13 3.75
C VAL A 74 -0.17 7.77 3.26
N THR A 75 -1.30 7.30 3.76
CA THR A 75 -2.61 7.72 3.24
C THR A 75 -3.30 8.79 4.08
N GLY A 76 -2.93 8.90 5.35
CA GLY A 76 -3.63 9.79 6.26
C GLY A 76 -4.79 9.13 6.97
N PHE A 77 -5.11 7.89 6.64
CA PHE A 77 -6.25 7.17 7.21
C PHE A 77 -5.81 5.84 7.79
N THR A 78 -6.54 5.38 8.81
CA THR A 78 -6.35 4.01 9.25
C THR A 78 -6.95 3.07 8.20
N PRO A 79 -6.49 1.82 8.16
CA PRO A 79 -7.07 0.87 7.21
C PRO A 79 -8.57 0.66 7.41
N SER A 80 -9.02 0.60 8.66
CA SER A 80 -10.44 0.42 8.94
C SER A 80 -11.27 1.59 8.44
N TYR A 81 -10.80 2.79 8.68
CA TYR A 81 -11.51 3.97 8.23
C TYR A 81 -11.54 4.04 6.70
N PHE A 82 -10.43 3.72 6.09
CA PHE A 82 -10.36 3.71 4.63
C PHE A 82 -11.37 2.73 4.04
N LYS A 83 -11.46 1.55 4.62
CA LYS A 83 -12.40 0.55 4.15
C LYS A 83 -13.83 1.06 4.28
N THR A 84 -14.13 1.70 5.40
CA THR A 84 -15.47 2.24 5.64
C THR A 84 -15.84 3.28 4.60
N ILE A 85 -14.91 4.19 4.31
CA ILE A 85 -15.16 5.22 3.30
C ILE A 85 -15.46 4.61 1.95
N LYS A 86 -14.66 3.63 1.56
CA LYS A 86 -14.83 3.04 0.23
C LYS A 86 -16.11 2.23 0.14
N GLU A 87 -16.48 1.54 1.19
CA GLU A 87 -17.73 0.80 1.19
C GLU A 87 -18.90 1.73 1.07
N ASN A 88 -18.86 2.85 1.75
CA ASN A 88 -19.94 3.83 1.66
C ASN A 88 -20.05 4.38 0.25
N LYS A 89 -18.93 4.61 -0.40
CA LYS A 89 -18.96 5.11 -1.76
C LYS A 89 -19.46 4.09 -2.76
N ARG A 90 -19.33 2.83 -2.43
CA ARG A 90 -19.80 1.78 -3.33
C ARG A 90 -21.30 1.54 -3.22
N LYS A 91 -21.89 2.00 -2.11
CA LYS A 91 -23.31 1.79 -1.88
C LYS A 91 -24.19 3.01 -2.06
N PRO A 92 -23.65 4.18 -2.33
CA PRO A 92 -24.48 5.39 -2.31
C PRO A 92 -25.62 5.40 -3.31
N LEU A 93 -25.47 4.69 -4.41
CA LEU A 93 -26.50 4.67 -5.41
C LEU A 93 -27.81 4.13 -4.88
N ASP A 94 -27.71 3.09 -4.08
CA ASP A 94 -28.91 2.51 -3.49
C ASP A 94 -29.59 3.48 -2.55
N LYS A 95 -28.81 4.26 -1.85
CA LYS A 95 -29.36 5.19 -0.88
C LYS A 95 -29.83 6.46 -1.53
N ILE A 96 -29.10 6.92 -2.49
CA ILE A 96 -29.41 8.15 -3.17
C ILE A 96 -30.66 8.00 -4.00
N GLY A 97 -30.86 6.84 -4.52
CA GLY A 97 -32.02 6.57 -5.32
C GLY A 97 -33.32 6.69 -4.56
N LYS A 98 -33.23 6.94 -3.29
CA LYS A 98 -34.46 7.14 -2.49
C LYS A 98 -34.85 8.58 -2.50
#